data_0977e24bebc9807c4ec25f5b49259a21
#
_entry.id   0977e24bebc9807c4ec25f5b49259a21
#
_cell.length_a   1.000
_cell.length_b   1.000
_cell.length_c   1.000
_cell.angle_alpha   90.00
_cell.angle_beta   90.00
_cell.angle_gamma   90.00
#
_symmetry.space_group_name_H-M   'P 1'
#
loop_
_entity.id
_entity.type
_entity.pdbx_description
1 polymer ?
#
loop_
_entity_poly.entity_id
_entity_poly.type
_entity_poly.pdbx_seq_one_letter_code
_entity_poly.pdbx_strand_id
1 'polypeptide(L)'
;MQEFMPQVIEFAQKHTFLTIAWFAVLFMTLFTFFKSATQKYRVITNPEAVHLMNNEEAVVIDLRSIDEFQRGHIIGSVNLLPTEIKNHNVGKIEHHKEKPVIIVDVNGVSSTTSAELLTKQGFEKVYVLKDGLTAWAGANLPLVKKHK
;
A
#
# COMPACT_ATOMS: atom_id res chain seq x y z
N MET A 1 37.60 20.08 19.67
CA MET A 1 36.20 20.49 19.54
C MET A 1 35.99 21.94 19.17
N GLN A 2 36.73 22.85 19.81
CA GLN A 2 36.56 24.27 19.51
C GLN A 2 36.99 24.66 18.09
N GLU A 3 37.91 23.91 17.48
CA GLU A 3 38.36 24.16 16.11
C GLU A 3 37.45 23.59 15.06
N PHE A 4 36.63 22.59 15.40
CA PHE A 4 35.72 21.92 14.50
C PHE A 4 34.52 22.81 14.11
N MET A 5 33.93 23.46 15.09
CA MET A 5 32.76 24.30 14.88
C MET A 5 33.01 25.50 13.96
N PRO A 6 34.10 26.27 14.10
CA PRO A 6 34.40 27.34 13.17
C PRO A 6 34.61 26.85 11.74
N GLN A 7 35.21 25.67 11.56
CA GLN A 7 35.42 25.07 10.23
C GLN A 7 34.10 24.70 9.57
N VAL A 8 33.18 24.16 10.35
CA VAL A 8 31.82 23.82 9.82
C VAL A 8 31.09 25.08 9.42
N ILE A 9 31.14 26.13 10.24
CA ILE A 9 30.48 27.40 9.93
C ILE A 9 31.09 28.03 8.67
N GLU A 10 32.41 28.02 8.56
CA GLU A 10 33.11 28.56 7.40
C GLU A 10 32.74 27.80 6.12
N PHE A 11 32.70 26.47 6.20
CA PHE A 11 32.30 25.64 5.07
C PHE A 11 30.85 25.96 4.64
N ALA A 12 29.95 26.07 5.59
CA ALA A 12 28.54 26.39 5.30
C ALA A 12 28.40 27.76 4.63
N GLN A 13 29.19 28.75 5.09
CA GLN A 13 29.14 30.08 4.49
C GLN A 13 29.72 30.13 3.07
N LYS A 14 30.80 29.40 2.81
CA LYS A 14 31.44 29.37 1.49
C LYS A 14 30.65 28.54 0.47
N HIS A 15 29.97 27.51 0.94
CA HIS A 15 29.25 26.56 0.07
C HIS A 15 27.79 26.49 0.45
N THR A 16 27.13 27.63 0.57
CA THR A 16 25.73 27.72 0.99
C THR A 16 24.82 26.83 0.14
N PHE A 17 25.01 26.85 -1.18
CA PHE A 17 24.20 26.03 -2.09
C PHE A 17 24.36 24.53 -1.81
N LEU A 18 25.61 24.07 -1.66
CA LEU A 18 25.91 22.67 -1.36
C LEU A 18 25.37 22.26 0.01
N THR A 19 25.47 23.16 0.99
CA THR A 19 24.97 22.93 2.34
C THR A 19 23.45 22.76 2.33
N ILE A 20 22.73 23.61 1.62
CA ILE A 20 21.28 23.53 1.49
C ILE A 20 20.89 22.22 0.78
N ALA A 21 21.60 21.87 -0.29
CA ALA A 21 21.36 20.63 -1.02
C ALA A 21 21.58 19.40 -0.13
N TRP A 22 22.64 19.41 0.69
CA TRP A 22 22.93 18.32 1.60
C TRP A 22 21.84 18.14 2.65
N PHE A 23 21.37 19.24 3.25
CA PHE A 23 20.26 19.19 4.22
C PHE A 23 18.97 18.75 3.56
N ALA A 24 18.71 19.16 2.32
CA ALA A 24 17.52 18.72 1.59
C ALA A 24 17.53 17.20 1.36
N VAL A 25 18.67 16.64 0.94
CA VAL A 25 18.82 15.19 0.76
C VAL A 25 18.66 14.46 2.09
N LEU A 26 19.30 14.96 3.14
CA LEU A 26 19.19 14.37 4.49
C LEU A 26 17.74 14.37 4.96
N PHE A 27 17.05 15.50 4.82
CA PHE A 27 15.65 15.63 5.20
C PHE A 27 14.76 14.67 4.42
N MET A 28 14.95 14.58 3.10
CA MET A 28 14.19 13.64 2.27
C MET A 28 14.43 12.19 2.69
N THR A 29 15.68 11.83 2.98
CA THR A 29 16.01 10.48 3.43
C THR A 29 15.35 10.15 4.77
N LEU A 30 15.45 11.06 5.74
CA LEU A 30 14.82 10.88 7.04
C LEU A 30 13.30 10.83 6.94
N PHE A 31 12.72 11.67 6.09
CA PHE A 31 11.27 11.68 5.86
C PHE A 31 10.79 10.36 5.27
N THR A 32 11.51 9.85 4.26
CA THR A 32 11.18 8.57 3.63
C THR A 32 11.29 7.42 4.63
N PHE A 33 12.37 7.42 5.41
CA PHE A 33 12.58 6.39 6.43
C PHE A 33 11.48 6.43 7.49
N PHE A 34 11.14 7.61 7.98
CA PHE A 34 10.09 7.78 8.99
C PHE A 34 8.72 7.34 8.44
N LYS A 35 8.41 7.73 7.21
CA LYS A 35 7.17 7.31 6.55
C LYS A 35 7.09 5.78 6.42
N SER A 36 8.18 5.17 6.01
CA SER A 36 8.24 3.70 5.91
C SER A 36 8.07 3.02 7.26
N ALA A 37 8.69 3.57 8.31
CA ALA A 37 8.61 3.01 9.66
C ALA A 37 7.21 3.12 10.26
N THR A 38 6.41 4.11 9.83
CA THR A 38 5.04 4.32 10.32
C THR A 38 3.98 3.64 9.46
N GLN A 39 4.40 3.02 8.36
CA GLN A 39 3.48 2.35 7.45
C GLN A 39 2.87 1.12 8.12
N LYS A 40 1.56 1.06 8.15
CA LYS A 40 0.81 -0.01 8.83
C LYS A 40 0.32 -1.12 7.91
N TYR A 41 0.55 -1.00 6.61
CA TYR A 41 0.22 -2.06 5.67
C TYR A 41 1.49 -2.72 5.14
N ARG A 42 1.37 -3.94 4.62
CA ARG A 42 2.49 -4.68 4.02
C ARG A 42 2.17 -5.03 2.58
N VAL A 43 3.19 -4.98 1.73
CA VAL A 43 3.10 -5.48 0.36
C VAL A 43 3.48 -6.97 0.38
N ILE A 44 2.63 -7.81 -0.17
CA ILE A 44 2.81 -9.27 -0.16
C ILE A 44 2.84 -9.84 -1.57
N THR A 45 3.47 -10.99 -1.70
CA THR A 45 3.53 -11.73 -2.96
C THR A 45 2.29 -12.60 -3.16
N ASN A 46 2.14 -13.15 -4.38
CA ASN A 46 1.01 -14.05 -4.68
C ASN A 46 0.97 -15.28 -3.74
N PRO A 47 2.07 -16.00 -3.49
CA PRO A 47 2.02 -17.12 -2.55
C PRO A 47 1.62 -16.74 -1.14
N GLU A 48 2.07 -15.59 -0.65
CA GLU A 48 1.69 -15.07 0.66
C GLU A 48 0.19 -14.74 0.70
N ALA A 49 -0.34 -14.16 -0.38
CA ALA A 49 -1.76 -13.86 -0.48
C ALA A 49 -2.61 -15.13 -0.45
N VAL A 50 -2.22 -16.15 -1.22
CA VAL A 50 -2.91 -17.44 -1.23
C VAL A 50 -2.90 -18.08 0.17
N HIS A 51 -1.76 -18.00 0.86
CA HIS A 51 -1.65 -18.53 2.22
C HIS A 51 -2.63 -17.83 3.18
N LEU A 52 -2.71 -16.50 3.11
CA LEU A 52 -3.64 -15.73 3.96
C LEU A 52 -5.10 -16.07 3.64
N MET A 53 -5.41 -16.22 2.36
CA MET A 53 -6.78 -16.56 1.94
C MET A 53 -7.21 -17.94 2.43
N ASN A 54 -6.29 -18.91 2.38
CA ASN A 54 -6.60 -20.29 2.73
C ASN A 54 -6.56 -20.56 4.24
N ASN A 55 -5.68 -19.90 4.98
CA ASN A 55 -5.42 -20.23 6.39
C ASN A 55 -5.93 -19.19 7.38
N GLU A 56 -6.11 -17.96 6.97
CA GLU A 56 -6.53 -16.87 7.86
C GLU A 56 -7.83 -16.20 7.43
N GLU A 57 -8.52 -16.77 6.47
CA GLU A 57 -9.79 -16.25 5.98
C GLU A 57 -9.69 -14.80 5.47
N ALA A 58 -8.57 -14.46 4.84
CA ALA A 58 -8.36 -13.12 4.31
C ALA A 58 -9.41 -12.79 3.25
N VAL A 59 -9.95 -11.58 3.30
CA VAL A 59 -10.82 -11.08 2.26
C VAL A 59 -10.00 -10.26 1.26
N VAL A 60 -10.27 -10.45 -0.03
CA VAL A 60 -9.62 -9.69 -1.10
C VAL A 60 -10.53 -8.55 -1.52
N ILE A 61 -9.99 -7.35 -1.54
CA ILE A 61 -10.71 -6.15 -1.95
C ILE A 61 -10.19 -5.73 -3.32
N ASP A 62 -11.05 -5.77 -4.33
CA ASP A 62 -10.70 -5.40 -5.70
C ASP A 62 -11.13 -3.95 -5.95
N LEU A 63 -10.17 -3.10 -6.26
CA LEU A 63 -10.38 -1.66 -6.45
C LEU A 63 -10.76 -1.28 -7.89
N ARG A 64 -10.79 -2.25 -8.80
CA ARG A 64 -11.07 -1.97 -10.22
C ARG A 64 -12.53 -1.60 -10.42
N SER A 65 -12.86 -1.14 -11.64
CA SER A 65 -14.23 -0.86 -11.99
C SER A 65 -15.08 -2.14 -11.92
N ILE A 66 -16.38 -1.97 -11.76
CA ILE A 66 -17.29 -3.11 -11.69
C ILE A 66 -17.25 -3.95 -12.97
N ASP A 67 -17.06 -3.32 -14.12
CA ASP A 67 -16.97 -4.04 -15.40
C ASP A 67 -15.73 -4.94 -15.45
N GLU A 68 -14.59 -4.43 -15.02
CA GLU A 68 -13.35 -5.22 -14.94
C GLU A 68 -13.48 -6.34 -13.91
N PHE A 69 -14.09 -6.06 -12.78
CA PHE A 69 -14.34 -7.05 -11.73
C PHE A 69 -15.20 -8.20 -12.26
N GLN A 70 -16.25 -7.90 -12.99
CA GLN A 70 -17.15 -8.91 -13.55
C GLN A 70 -16.48 -9.79 -14.60
N ARG A 71 -15.54 -9.23 -15.36
CA ARG A 71 -14.81 -9.98 -16.40
C ARG A 71 -13.86 -11.02 -15.83
N GLY A 72 -13.38 -10.82 -14.62
CA GLY A 72 -12.50 -11.75 -13.96
C GLY A 72 -11.95 -11.16 -12.69
N HIS A 73 -12.11 -11.87 -11.59
CA HIS A 73 -11.65 -11.44 -10.28
C HIS A 73 -11.21 -12.65 -9.46
N ILE A 74 -10.46 -12.39 -8.39
CA ILE A 74 -10.04 -13.44 -7.45
C ILE A 74 -11.29 -13.97 -6.75
N ILE A 75 -11.38 -15.29 -6.59
CA ILE A 75 -12.52 -15.94 -5.97
C ILE A 75 -12.75 -15.38 -4.55
N GLY A 76 -13.99 -15.04 -4.25
CA GLY A 76 -14.35 -14.48 -2.95
C GLY A 76 -14.00 -13.02 -2.76
N SER A 77 -13.42 -12.35 -3.77
CA SER A 77 -13.08 -10.94 -3.65
C SER A 77 -14.32 -10.06 -3.65
N VAL A 78 -14.20 -8.92 -2.99
CA VAL A 78 -15.25 -7.90 -2.90
C VAL A 78 -14.84 -6.70 -3.73
N ASN A 79 -15.72 -6.24 -4.62
CA ASN A 79 -15.45 -5.03 -5.40
C ASN A 79 -15.79 -3.81 -4.55
N LEU A 80 -14.80 -2.97 -4.32
CA LEU A 80 -14.94 -1.75 -3.54
C LEU A 80 -14.09 -0.67 -4.20
N LEU A 81 -14.75 0.39 -4.66
CA LEU A 81 -14.04 1.45 -5.38
C LEU A 81 -13.20 2.31 -4.41
N PRO A 82 -12.09 2.89 -4.88
CA PRO A 82 -11.29 3.78 -4.04
C PRO A 82 -12.08 4.95 -3.45
N THR A 83 -13.06 5.47 -4.19
CA THR A 83 -13.93 6.53 -3.71
C THR A 83 -14.81 6.08 -2.55
N GLU A 84 -15.28 4.84 -2.58
CA GLU A 84 -16.07 4.28 -1.48
C GLU A 84 -15.24 4.18 -0.21
N ILE A 85 -13.98 3.76 -0.33
CA ILE A 85 -13.06 3.70 0.81
C ILE A 85 -12.79 5.10 1.36
N LYS A 86 -12.53 6.06 0.48
CA LYS A 86 -12.28 7.45 0.86
C LYS A 86 -13.47 8.05 1.63
N ASN A 87 -14.68 7.70 1.24
CA ASN A 87 -15.91 8.19 1.85
C ASN A 87 -16.39 7.35 3.03
N HIS A 88 -15.55 6.44 3.54
CA HIS A 88 -15.89 5.53 4.64
C HIS A 88 -17.08 4.62 4.34
N ASN A 89 -17.40 4.40 3.07
CA ASN A 89 -18.50 3.52 2.65
C ASN A 89 -17.98 2.09 2.48
N VAL A 90 -17.59 1.47 3.58
CA VAL A 90 -16.95 0.15 3.60
C VAL A 90 -17.82 -0.92 4.27
N GLY A 91 -19.14 -0.75 4.22
CA GLY A 91 -20.08 -1.68 4.85
C GLY A 91 -19.93 -3.13 4.41
N LYS A 92 -19.49 -3.35 3.16
CA LYS A 92 -19.26 -4.70 2.63
C LYS A 92 -18.17 -5.47 3.37
N ILE A 93 -17.24 -4.77 4.00
CA ILE A 93 -16.07 -5.37 4.66
C ILE A 93 -15.96 -5.00 6.14
N GLU A 94 -16.97 -4.36 6.69
CA GLU A 94 -16.92 -3.86 8.06
C GLU A 94 -16.70 -4.98 9.09
N HIS A 95 -17.22 -6.17 8.81
CA HIS A 95 -17.03 -7.32 9.69
C HIS A 95 -15.64 -7.95 9.62
N HIS A 96 -14.78 -7.45 8.72
CA HIS A 96 -13.44 -7.99 8.50
C HIS A 96 -12.33 -7.14 9.11
N LYS A 97 -12.65 -6.23 10.04
CA LYS A 97 -11.64 -5.35 10.64
C LYS A 97 -10.56 -6.09 11.41
N GLU A 98 -10.88 -7.23 11.99
CA GLU A 98 -9.94 -8.07 12.73
C GLU A 98 -9.28 -9.13 11.84
N LYS A 99 -9.81 -9.35 10.65
CA LYS A 99 -9.29 -10.35 9.71
C LYS A 99 -8.35 -9.68 8.71
N PRO A 100 -7.42 -10.45 8.10
CA PRO A 100 -6.58 -9.90 7.03
C PRO A 100 -7.42 -9.43 5.85
N VAL A 101 -7.09 -8.25 5.32
CA VAL A 101 -7.66 -7.75 4.07
C VAL A 101 -6.53 -7.54 3.07
N ILE A 102 -6.72 -8.01 1.85
CA ILE A 102 -5.74 -7.92 0.78
C ILE A 102 -6.32 -7.02 -0.30
N ILE A 103 -5.66 -5.91 -0.55
CA ILE A 103 -6.13 -4.93 -1.53
C ILE A 103 -5.45 -5.17 -2.86
N VAL A 104 -6.23 -5.29 -3.92
CA VAL A 104 -5.72 -5.50 -5.27
C VAL A 104 -6.28 -4.46 -6.23
N ASP A 105 -5.43 -4.05 -7.16
CA ASP A 105 -5.81 -3.23 -8.32
C ASP A 105 -5.16 -3.86 -9.55
N VAL A 106 -5.06 -3.11 -10.65
CA VAL A 106 -4.48 -3.65 -11.88
C VAL A 106 -2.99 -3.94 -11.71
N ASN A 107 -2.23 -3.01 -11.13
CA ASN A 107 -0.76 -3.04 -11.11
C ASN A 107 -0.13 -2.78 -9.74
N GLY A 108 -0.91 -2.61 -8.70
CA GLY A 108 -0.42 -2.35 -7.33
C GLY A 108 -0.18 -0.88 -6.99
N VAL A 109 -0.41 0.05 -7.90
CA VAL A 109 -0.12 1.49 -7.68
C VAL A 109 -1.19 2.16 -6.82
N SER A 110 -2.47 1.97 -7.16
CA SER A 110 -3.59 2.61 -6.45
C SER A 110 -3.86 1.99 -5.08
N SER A 111 -3.45 0.75 -4.89
CA SER A 111 -3.73 -0.01 -3.68
C SER A 111 -3.12 0.61 -2.42
N THR A 112 -1.97 1.26 -2.55
CA THR A 112 -1.26 1.81 -1.38
C THR A 112 -2.05 2.91 -0.70
N THR A 113 -2.66 3.81 -1.46
CA THR A 113 -3.49 4.89 -0.91
C THR A 113 -4.70 4.33 -0.18
N SER A 114 -5.39 3.35 -0.80
CA SER A 114 -6.54 2.70 -0.18
C SER A 114 -6.14 1.92 1.07
N ALA A 115 -4.97 1.27 1.05
CA ALA A 115 -4.45 0.56 2.21
C ALA A 115 -4.22 1.51 3.39
N GLU A 116 -3.63 2.66 3.15
CA GLU A 116 -3.43 3.67 4.19
C GLU A 116 -4.76 4.14 4.78
N LEU A 117 -5.74 4.37 3.92
CA LEU A 117 -7.08 4.79 4.37
C LEU A 117 -7.74 3.71 5.23
N LEU A 118 -7.65 2.45 4.84
CA LEU A 118 -8.24 1.36 5.60
C LEU A 118 -7.57 1.19 6.97
N THR A 119 -6.25 1.35 7.04
CA THR A 119 -5.57 1.28 8.35
C THR A 119 -6.05 2.39 9.29
N LYS A 120 -6.32 3.57 8.75
CA LYS A 120 -6.87 4.69 9.52
C LYS A 120 -8.32 4.45 9.95
N GLN A 121 -9.05 3.61 9.20
CA GLN A 121 -10.44 3.30 9.50
C GLN A 121 -10.62 2.11 10.45
N GLY A 122 -9.53 1.58 10.98
CA GLY A 122 -9.58 0.54 12.02
C GLY A 122 -9.32 -0.88 11.55
N PHE A 123 -8.94 -1.08 10.30
CA PHE A 123 -8.53 -2.41 9.81
C PHE A 123 -7.13 -2.73 10.32
N GLU A 124 -7.01 -3.82 11.07
CA GLU A 124 -5.77 -4.14 11.78
C GLU A 124 -4.70 -4.78 10.89
N LYS A 125 -5.11 -5.63 9.95
CA LYS A 125 -4.21 -6.41 9.11
C LYS A 125 -4.48 -6.09 7.64
N VAL A 126 -3.79 -5.07 7.13
CA VAL A 126 -3.96 -4.61 5.75
C VAL A 126 -2.76 -5.01 4.91
N TYR A 127 -3.01 -5.64 3.78
CA TYR A 127 -2.00 -6.10 2.85
C TYR A 127 -2.32 -5.57 1.45
N VAL A 128 -1.27 -5.36 0.67
CA VAL A 128 -1.37 -4.96 -0.75
C VAL A 128 -0.73 -6.05 -1.59
N LEU A 129 -1.43 -6.49 -2.62
CA LEU A 129 -0.89 -7.50 -3.54
C LEU A 129 0.13 -6.83 -4.47
N LYS A 130 1.37 -7.32 -4.42
CA LYS A 130 2.46 -6.79 -5.23
C LYS A 130 2.13 -6.94 -6.71
N ASP A 131 2.29 -5.86 -7.46
CA ASP A 131 2.03 -5.79 -8.91
C ASP A 131 0.59 -6.13 -9.31
N GLY A 132 -0.32 -6.22 -8.36
CA GLY A 132 -1.77 -6.34 -8.59
C GLY A 132 -2.19 -7.57 -9.36
N LEU A 133 -3.32 -7.46 -10.05
CA LEU A 133 -3.89 -8.57 -10.82
C LEU A 133 -3.10 -8.90 -12.08
N THR A 134 -2.30 -7.99 -12.61
CA THR A 134 -1.41 -8.28 -13.72
C THR A 134 -0.43 -9.40 -13.35
N ALA A 135 0.18 -9.31 -12.17
CA ALA A 135 1.08 -10.36 -11.70
C ALA A 135 0.34 -11.65 -11.34
N TRP A 136 -0.86 -11.53 -10.78
CA TRP A 136 -1.71 -12.68 -10.46
C TRP A 136 -2.04 -13.50 -11.71
N ALA A 137 -2.51 -12.84 -12.75
CA ALA A 137 -2.82 -13.48 -14.01
C ALA A 137 -1.55 -14.01 -14.70
N GLY A 138 -0.45 -13.27 -14.62
CA GLY A 138 0.84 -13.69 -15.17
C GLY A 138 1.42 -14.94 -14.52
N ALA A 139 1.05 -15.21 -13.27
CA ALA A 139 1.43 -16.43 -12.56
C ALA A 139 0.44 -17.59 -12.81
N ASN A 140 -0.49 -17.41 -13.74
CA ASN A 140 -1.52 -18.41 -14.09
C ASN A 140 -2.45 -18.76 -12.92
N LEU A 141 -2.63 -17.84 -11.98
CA LEU A 141 -3.56 -18.04 -10.88
C LEU A 141 -5.00 -17.77 -11.36
N PRO A 142 -5.97 -18.52 -10.83
CA PRO A 142 -7.32 -18.48 -11.39
C PRO A 142 -8.07 -17.18 -11.08
N LEU A 143 -8.86 -16.75 -12.05
CA LEU A 143 -9.83 -15.67 -11.88
C LEU A 143 -11.21 -16.26 -12.19
N VAL A 144 -12.21 -15.82 -11.45
CA VAL A 144 -13.59 -16.24 -11.68
C VAL A 144 -14.39 -15.07 -12.26
N LYS A 145 -15.41 -15.40 -13.06
CA LYS A 145 -16.32 -14.40 -13.62
C LYS A 145 -17.58 -14.38 -12.79
N LYS A 146 -18.10 -13.18 -12.56
CA LYS A 146 -19.38 -13.05 -11.90
C LYS A 146 -20.47 -13.18 -12.95
N HIS A 147 -21.19 -14.29 -12.92
CA HIS A 147 -22.39 -14.44 -13.72
C HIS A 147 -23.52 -13.77 -12.97
N LYS A 148 -24.18 -12.89 -13.67
CA LYS A 148 -25.32 -12.25 -13.10
C LYS A 148 -26.50 -13.21 -13.13
#